data_33e0048103873497fa77f3b351927be4
#
_entry.id   33e0048103873497fa77f3b351927be4
#
_cell.length_a   1.000
_cell.length_b   1.000
_cell.length_c   1.000
_cell.angle_alpha   90.00
_cell.angle_beta   90.00
_cell.angle_gamma   90.00
#
_symmetry.space_group_name_H-M   'P 1'
#
loop_
_entity.id
_entity.type
_entity.pdbx_description
1 polymer ?
#
loop_
_entity_poly.entity_id
_entity_poly.type
_entity_poly.pdbx_seq_one_letter_code
_entity_poly.pdbx_strand_id
1 'polypeptide(L)'
;MKNVLIISGHTDLATSVANKTILETLANRLPKAEIVKLDELYPDFKINVEAEQQRLIRADIIVLQFPVFWYSAPSILERWMEETFRHGFSHGSTGDKLKGKKLILSFTTGAPEAMYSHEGAMG
;
A
#
# COMPACT_ATOMS: atom_id res chain seq x y z
N MET A 1 -14.28 17.02 4.48
CA MET A 1 -13.19 16.20 4.99
C MET A 1 -12.76 15.18 3.94
N LYS A 2 -11.48 15.02 3.75
CA LYS A 2 -10.97 14.09 2.74
C LYS A 2 -10.99 12.66 3.26
N ASN A 3 -11.32 11.73 2.38
CA ASN A 3 -11.32 10.30 2.69
C ASN A 3 -9.92 9.72 2.46
N VAL A 4 -9.37 9.10 3.49
CA VAL A 4 -8.05 8.49 3.44
C VAL A 4 -8.17 6.97 3.43
N LEU A 5 -7.51 6.34 2.46
CA LEU A 5 -7.43 4.89 2.35
C LEU A 5 -5.97 4.48 2.57
N ILE A 6 -5.75 3.59 3.52
CA ILE A 6 -4.41 3.07 3.83
C ILE A 6 -4.37 1.60 3.46
N ILE A 7 -3.50 1.26 2.52
CA ILE A 7 -3.31 -0.13 2.09
C ILE A 7 -2.01 -0.65 2.71
N SER A 8 -2.15 -1.65 3.58
CA SER A 8 -1.00 -2.33 4.17
C SER A 8 -0.58 -3.48 3.27
N GLY A 9 0.63 -3.37 2.70
CA GLY A 9 1.15 -4.33 1.74
C GLY A 9 2.15 -5.33 2.31
N HIS A 10 2.17 -5.53 3.63
CA HIS A 10 3.06 -6.53 4.22
C HIS A 10 2.49 -7.94 3.97
N THR A 11 3.37 -8.92 3.70
CA THR A 11 2.93 -10.31 3.50
C THR A 11 2.63 -11.03 4.81
N ASP A 12 3.19 -10.57 5.92
CA ASP A 12 2.94 -11.10 7.25
C ASP A 12 3.06 -9.97 8.27
N LEU A 13 2.02 -9.17 8.35
CA LEU A 13 2.02 -7.96 9.19
C LEU A 13 2.14 -8.30 10.67
N ALA A 14 1.59 -9.43 11.11
CA ALA A 14 1.59 -9.80 12.52
C ALA A 14 3.01 -9.97 13.09
N THR A 15 3.99 -10.32 12.24
CA THR A 15 5.38 -10.48 12.67
C THR A 15 6.24 -9.24 12.46
N SER A 16 5.67 -8.18 11.91
CA SER A 16 6.42 -6.94 11.62
C SER A 16 6.19 -5.91 12.71
N VAL A 17 7.23 -5.60 13.47
CA VAL A 17 7.15 -4.57 14.51
C VAL A 17 6.99 -3.19 13.89
N ALA A 18 7.84 -2.85 12.94
CA ALA A 18 7.85 -1.50 12.36
C ALA A 18 6.55 -1.16 11.61
N ASN A 19 6.12 -2.03 10.70
CA ASN A 19 4.93 -1.76 9.90
C ASN A 19 3.67 -1.78 10.76
N LYS A 20 3.58 -2.68 11.73
CA LYS A 20 2.47 -2.76 12.64
C LYS A 20 2.36 -1.48 13.49
N THR A 21 3.49 -1.00 14.00
CA THR A 21 3.54 0.23 14.79
C THR A 21 3.10 1.44 13.97
N ILE A 22 3.57 1.54 12.73
CA ILE A 22 3.17 2.63 11.84
C ILE A 22 1.66 2.62 11.60
N LEU A 23 1.09 1.45 11.33
CA LEU A 23 -0.35 1.34 11.10
C LEU A 23 -1.15 1.70 12.35
N GLU A 24 -0.71 1.27 13.51
CA GLU A 24 -1.37 1.62 14.77
C GLU A 24 -1.33 3.14 15.01
N THR A 25 -0.19 3.77 14.73
CA THR A 25 -0.06 5.22 14.84
C THR A 25 -1.00 5.94 13.88
N LEU A 26 -1.06 5.49 12.63
CA LEU A 26 -1.95 6.07 11.64
C LEU A 26 -3.42 5.90 12.03
N ALA A 27 -3.79 4.73 12.55
CA ALA A 27 -5.15 4.48 13.00
C ALA A 27 -5.55 5.44 14.14
N ASN A 28 -4.63 5.70 15.06
CA ASN A 28 -4.89 6.61 16.17
C ASN A 28 -5.00 8.06 15.72
N ARG A 29 -4.17 8.47 14.75
CA ARG A 29 -4.16 9.85 14.26
C ARG A 29 -5.22 10.15 13.23
N LEU A 30 -5.65 9.11 12.49
CA LEU A 30 -6.64 9.22 11.43
C LEU A 30 -7.77 8.22 11.69
N PRO A 31 -8.57 8.44 12.74
CA PRO A 31 -9.56 7.42 13.15
C PRO A 31 -10.64 7.15 12.11
N LYS A 32 -10.82 8.04 11.13
CA LYS A 32 -11.80 7.85 10.08
C LYS A 32 -11.20 7.24 8.80
N ALA A 33 -9.89 6.98 8.78
CA ALA A 33 -9.25 6.36 7.63
C ALA A 33 -9.67 4.90 7.51
N GLU A 34 -9.85 4.45 6.28
CA GLU A 34 -10.08 3.03 6.01
C GLU A 34 -8.72 2.33 5.88
N ILE A 35 -8.49 1.30 6.66
CA ILE A 35 -7.23 0.55 6.65
C ILE A 35 -7.50 -0.85 6.11
N VAL A 36 -6.79 -1.23 5.05
CA VAL A 36 -6.91 -2.52 4.42
C VAL A 36 -5.60 -3.28 4.60
N LYS A 37 -5.63 -4.37 5.34
CA LYS A 37 -4.47 -5.24 5.56
C LYS A 37 -4.54 -6.39 4.56
N LEU A 38 -3.74 -6.30 3.51
CA LEU A 38 -3.84 -7.23 2.39
C LEU A 38 -3.55 -8.68 2.77
N ASP A 39 -2.61 -8.90 3.69
CA ASP A 39 -2.28 -10.26 4.13
C ASP A 39 -3.43 -10.93 4.88
N GLU A 40 -4.22 -10.16 5.61
CA GLU A 40 -5.38 -10.69 6.33
C GLU A 40 -6.59 -10.84 5.42
N LEU A 41 -6.78 -9.89 4.49
CA LEU A 41 -7.94 -9.87 3.61
C LEU A 41 -7.80 -10.87 2.46
N TYR A 42 -6.59 -11.03 1.95
CA TYR A 42 -6.33 -11.90 0.78
C TYR A 42 -5.18 -12.87 1.05
N PRO A 43 -5.35 -13.80 2.01
CA PRO A 43 -4.27 -14.73 2.36
C PRO A 43 -3.89 -15.67 1.21
N ASP A 44 -4.78 -15.85 0.23
CA ASP A 44 -4.55 -16.70 -0.94
C ASP A 44 -4.21 -15.88 -2.19
N PHE A 45 -3.99 -14.58 -2.05
CA PHE A 45 -3.67 -13.65 -3.16
C PHE A 45 -4.77 -13.52 -4.20
N LYS A 46 -6.00 -13.91 -3.87
CA LYS A 46 -7.14 -13.77 -4.77
C LYS A 46 -7.84 -12.44 -4.49
N ILE A 47 -7.43 -11.41 -5.19
CA ILE A 47 -7.91 -10.05 -4.95
C ILE A 47 -9.34 -9.89 -5.45
N ASN A 48 -10.20 -9.32 -4.61
CA ASN A 48 -11.54 -8.91 -5.02
C ASN A 48 -11.41 -7.54 -5.70
N VAL A 49 -11.23 -7.56 -7.01
CA VAL A 49 -10.93 -6.36 -7.79
C VAL A 49 -12.01 -5.30 -7.65
N GLU A 50 -13.27 -5.71 -7.75
CA GLU A 50 -14.38 -4.76 -7.67
C GLU A 50 -14.42 -4.04 -6.33
N ALA A 51 -14.26 -4.78 -5.23
CA ALA A 51 -14.24 -4.18 -3.89
C ALA A 51 -13.09 -3.19 -3.73
N GLU A 52 -11.91 -3.55 -4.23
CA GLU A 52 -10.73 -2.68 -4.13
C GLU A 52 -10.88 -1.44 -5.00
N GLN A 53 -11.43 -1.58 -6.19
CA GLN A 53 -11.68 -0.43 -7.05
C GLN A 53 -12.68 0.55 -6.42
N GLN A 54 -13.72 0.03 -5.76
CA GLN A 54 -14.66 0.88 -5.05
C GLN A 54 -14.00 1.65 -3.89
N ARG A 55 -13.09 1.00 -3.17
CA ARG A 55 -12.32 1.68 -2.12
C ARG A 55 -11.51 2.83 -2.70
N LEU A 56 -10.84 2.61 -3.81
CA LEU A 56 -10.05 3.64 -4.47
C LEU A 56 -10.91 4.80 -4.97
N ILE A 57 -12.07 4.51 -5.51
CA ILE A 57 -12.98 5.56 -6.00
C ILE A 57 -13.41 6.48 -4.87
N ARG A 58 -13.71 5.92 -3.70
CA ARG A 58 -14.14 6.70 -2.54
C ARG A 58 -13.01 7.51 -1.89
N ALA A 59 -11.76 7.11 -2.09
CA ALA A 59 -10.62 7.74 -1.44
C ALA A 59 -10.21 9.03 -2.13
N ASP A 60 -9.81 10.02 -1.36
CA ASP A 60 -9.17 11.24 -1.86
C ASP A 60 -7.65 11.13 -1.74
N ILE A 61 -7.20 10.46 -0.69
CA ILE A 61 -5.78 10.23 -0.43
C ILE A 61 -5.57 8.73 -0.25
N ILE A 62 -4.61 8.19 -0.97
CA ILE A 62 -4.27 6.76 -0.92
C ILE A 62 -2.86 6.63 -0.35
N VAL A 63 -2.73 5.89 0.75
CA VAL A 63 -1.45 5.62 1.38
C VAL A 63 -1.10 4.16 1.19
N LEU A 64 0.05 3.88 0.58
CA LEU A 64 0.57 2.52 0.47
C LEU A 64 1.66 2.38 1.54
N GLN A 65 1.42 1.52 2.53
CA GLN A 65 2.35 1.24 3.62
C GLN A 65 2.91 -0.15 3.46
N PHE A 66 4.21 -0.27 3.29
CA PHE A 66 4.82 -1.57 2.99
C PHE A 66 6.31 -1.62 3.33
N PRO A 67 6.86 -2.82 3.58
CA PRO A 67 8.31 -2.99 3.66
C PRO A 67 8.89 -3.14 2.25
N VAL A 68 10.14 -2.71 2.06
CA VAL A 68 10.84 -2.92 0.81
C VAL A 68 11.65 -4.20 0.91
N PHE A 69 11.38 -5.15 0.02
CA PHE A 69 12.07 -6.44 -0.05
C PHE A 69 12.89 -6.48 -1.35
N TRP A 70 14.21 -6.63 -1.22
CA TRP A 70 15.07 -6.78 -2.40
C TRP A 70 14.81 -5.70 -3.48
N TYR A 71 14.70 -4.45 -3.04
CA TYR A 71 14.47 -3.28 -3.91
C TYR A 71 13.08 -3.22 -4.53
N SER A 72 12.14 -4.02 -4.04
CA SER A 72 10.78 -4.00 -4.58
C SER A 72 9.75 -4.12 -3.47
N ALA A 73 8.49 -3.81 -3.83
CA ALA A 73 7.37 -3.96 -2.93
C ALA A 73 7.06 -5.45 -2.72
N PRO A 74 6.40 -5.80 -1.60
CA PRO A 74 6.00 -7.18 -1.37
C PRO A 74 5.06 -7.70 -2.46
N SER A 75 5.13 -9.01 -2.69
CA SER A 75 4.35 -9.65 -3.77
C SER A 75 2.85 -9.40 -3.66
N ILE A 76 2.30 -9.38 -2.44
CA ILE A 76 0.86 -9.17 -2.28
C ILE A 76 0.46 -7.75 -2.69
N LEU A 77 1.30 -6.76 -2.44
CA LEU A 77 1.02 -5.39 -2.88
C LEU A 77 1.13 -5.28 -4.40
N GLU A 78 2.14 -5.90 -5.00
CA GLU A 78 2.29 -5.92 -6.45
C GLU A 78 1.09 -6.60 -7.10
N ARG A 79 0.62 -7.71 -6.55
CA ARG A 79 -0.56 -8.40 -7.04
C ARG A 79 -1.80 -7.53 -6.93
N TRP A 80 -1.97 -6.85 -5.80
CA TRP A 80 -3.09 -5.94 -5.60
C TRP A 80 -3.07 -4.81 -6.65
N MET A 81 -1.90 -4.23 -6.90
CA MET A 81 -1.76 -3.18 -7.91
C MET A 81 -2.06 -3.70 -9.32
N GLU A 82 -1.49 -4.85 -9.68
CA GLU A 82 -1.72 -5.47 -10.99
C GLU A 82 -3.19 -5.72 -11.26
N GLU A 83 -3.86 -6.35 -10.30
CA GLU A 83 -5.26 -6.73 -10.46
C GLU A 83 -6.19 -5.53 -10.40
N THR A 84 -5.90 -4.57 -9.53
CA THR A 84 -6.78 -3.43 -9.27
C THR A 84 -6.63 -2.33 -10.31
N PHE A 85 -5.39 -2.11 -10.80
CA PHE A 85 -5.10 -1.04 -11.76
C PHE A 85 -5.13 -1.55 -13.20
N ARG A 86 -6.15 -2.31 -13.53
CA ARG A 86 -6.29 -2.82 -14.90
C ARG A 86 -6.58 -1.68 -15.86
N HIS A 87 -6.25 -1.94 -17.15
CA HIS A 87 -6.56 -1.00 -18.22
C HIS A 87 -8.04 -0.65 -18.19
N GLY A 88 -8.35 0.64 -18.36
CA GLY A 88 -9.72 1.12 -18.29
C GLY A 88 -10.11 1.63 -16.92
N PHE A 89 -9.34 1.32 -15.86
CA PHE A 89 -9.59 1.86 -14.52
C PHE A 89 -8.64 3.01 -14.19
N SER A 90 -7.32 2.77 -14.25
CA SER A 90 -6.30 3.77 -13.89
C SER A 90 -5.58 4.35 -15.09
N HIS A 91 -5.68 3.72 -16.25
CA HIS A 91 -5.04 4.17 -17.48
C HIS A 91 -5.85 3.72 -18.69
N GLY A 92 -5.47 4.18 -19.88
CA GLY A 92 -6.21 3.94 -21.10
C GLY A 92 -7.23 5.06 -21.36
N SER A 93 -8.08 4.87 -22.37
CA SER A 93 -9.04 5.93 -22.79
C SER A 93 -10.12 6.23 -21.74
N THR A 94 -10.44 5.26 -20.90
CA THR A 94 -11.43 5.43 -19.83
C THR A 94 -10.81 5.37 -18.45
N GLY A 95 -9.48 5.35 -18.35
CA GLY A 95 -8.74 5.10 -17.13
C GLY A 95 -8.43 6.37 -16.35
N ASP A 96 -9.45 7.11 -15.92
CA ASP A 96 -9.26 8.36 -15.21
C ASP A 96 -9.79 8.32 -13.77
N LYS A 97 -10.08 7.13 -13.24
CA LYS A 97 -10.70 6.98 -11.91
C LYS A 97 -9.81 7.47 -10.77
N LEU A 98 -8.50 7.47 -10.97
CA LEU A 98 -7.54 7.91 -9.95
C LEU A 98 -7.08 9.36 -10.15
N LYS A 99 -7.58 10.02 -11.18
CA LYS A 99 -7.20 11.40 -11.48
C LYS A 99 -7.61 12.34 -10.34
N GLY A 100 -6.70 13.20 -9.93
CA GLY A 100 -6.95 14.16 -8.86
C GLY A 100 -6.75 13.63 -7.46
N LYS A 101 -6.46 12.35 -7.30
CA LYS A 101 -6.18 11.77 -5.99
C LYS A 101 -4.72 11.91 -5.62
N LYS A 102 -4.45 12.00 -4.31
CA LYS A 102 -3.08 12.06 -3.80
C LYS A 102 -2.60 10.66 -3.43
N LEU A 103 -1.40 10.32 -3.86
CA LEU A 103 -0.78 9.04 -3.53
C LEU A 103 0.44 9.28 -2.65
N ILE A 104 0.50 8.60 -1.50
CA ILE A 104 1.60 8.69 -0.56
C ILE A 104 2.18 7.29 -0.38
N LEU A 105 3.50 7.18 -0.54
CA LEU A 105 4.22 5.93 -0.30
C LEU A 105 4.91 6.02 1.05
N SER A 106 4.62 5.07 1.93
CA SER A 106 5.24 4.95 3.24
C SER A 106 5.87 3.57 3.33
N PHE A 107 7.18 3.51 3.46
CA PHE A 107 7.85 2.21 3.42
C PHE A 107 8.94 2.09 4.47
N THR A 108 9.24 0.85 4.85
CA THR A 108 10.31 0.51 5.78
C THR A 108 11.35 -0.33 5.06
N THR A 109 12.56 -0.32 5.59
CA THR A 109 13.64 -1.15 5.07
C THR A 109 14.11 -2.09 6.17
N GLY A 110 14.46 -3.30 5.79
CA GLY A 110 14.88 -4.33 6.75
C GLY A 110 16.38 -4.42 6.96
N ALA A 111 17.18 -3.65 6.22
CA ALA A 111 18.63 -3.71 6.32
C ALA A 111 19.16 -2.64 7.27
N PRO A 112 20.33 -2.86 7.89
CA PRO A 112 20.98 -1.86 8.72
C PRO A 112 21.21 -0.56 7.94
N GLU A 113 21.18 0.57 8.66
CA GLU A 113 21.36 1.89 8.06
C GLU A 113 22.62 1.98 7.18
N ALA A 114 23.70 1.36 7.60
CA ALA A 114 24.96 1.39 6.83
C ALA A 114 24.81 0.84 5.42
N MET A 115 23.87 -0.04 5.17
CA MET A 115 23.62 -0.58 3.83
C MET A 115 22.87 0.37 2.92
N TYR A 116 22.30 1.43 3.46
CA TYR A 116 21.53 2.41 2.70
C TYR A 116 22.25 3.75 2.55
N SER A 117 23.46 3.86 3.11
CA SER A 117 24.29 5.04 2.89
C SER A 117 24.86 5.00 1.47
N HIS A 118 25.41 6.13 1.00
CA HIS A 118 26.02 6.19 -0.32
C HIS A 118 27.18 5.20 -0.51
N GLU A 119 27.75 4.71 0.57
CA GLU A 119 28.84 3.73 0.53
C GLU A 119 28.31 2.30 0.64
N GLY A 120 27.04 2.13 0.88
CA GLY A 120 26.42 0.82 0.99
C GLY A 120 25.91 0.33 -0.37
N ALA A 121 25.36 -0.90 -0.38
CA ALA A 121 24.90 -1.54 -1.59
C ALA A 121 23.76 -0.78 -2.29
N MET A 122 23.02 0.01 -1.53
CA MET A 122 21.87 0.76 -2.04
C MET A 122 22.15 2.26 -2.14
N GLY A 123 23.31 2.63 -1.79
CA GLY A 123 23.76 4.02 -1.87
C GLY A 123 24.06 4.43 -3.25
#